data_a4d3e3244935b8e8a5e52ec8457a5d90
#
_entry.id   a4d3e3244935b8e8a5e52ec8457a5d90
#
_cell.length_a   1.000
_cell.length_b   1.000
_cell.length_c   1.000
_cell.angle_alpha   90.00
_cell.angle_beta   90.00
_cell.angle_gamma   90.00
#
_symmetry.space_group_name_H-M   'P 1'
#
loop_
_entity.id
_entity.type
_entity.pdbx_description
1 polymer ?
#
loop_
_entity_poly.entity_id
_entity_poly.type
_entity_poly.pdbx_seq_one_letter_code
_entity_poly.pdbx_strand_id
1 'polypeptide(L)'
;DHLGGGVVLRQLADYKGQQLIDGVLDVVKRYKPLHLSIVGGEPLVRDRELEVLLPKLTGMGIHTQVVTSAVRPIPESWANMERLQVCVSVDGLQPEHDARRKPATYDRILKHIRGQHVTIHCTITRQQTRPGYVTEFTKFWAALPDVKRIWFSLYTPQIGEDSPERLLPEDRARVVQEIAHLHTVEPKLMDMIPSVVQGYLRPPQNPSECIFAKTTACLSADLETPIAPCQYGGNPDCTQCGCMASVGLGAVGDYRLAGVLPLRTIFNGSLAVGRVARALRGGEPKPRKPPFAAPRSAR
;
A
#
# COMPACT_ATOMS: atom_id res chain seq x y z
N ASP A 1 12.07 -5.38 7.35
CA ASP A 1 11.73 -6.23 6.20
C ASP A 1 10.69 -7.27 6.59
N HIS A 2 9.43 -6.82 6.62
CA HIS A 2 8.31 -7.66 7.02
C HIS A 2 7.66 -8.42 5.85
N LEU A 3 8.25 -8.35 4.67
CA LEU A 3 7.79 -9.15 3.54
C LEU A 3 8.35 -10.56 3.69
N GLY A 4 7.52 -11.49 4.12
CA GLY A 4 7.87 -12.91 4.15
C GLY A 4 8.46 -13.34 2.81
N GLY A 5 9.71 -13.83 2.81
CA GLY A 5 10.48 -14.06 1.60
C GLY A 5 11.53 -12.99 1.30
N GLY A 6 11.74 -12.01 2.19
CA GLY A 6 12.61 -10.86 1.99
C GLY A 6 14.04 -11.13 1.52
N VAL A 7 14.61 -12.28 1.85
CA VAL A 7 15.97 -12.63 1.37
C VAL A 7 15.96 -12.88 -0.14
N VAL A 8 14.99 -13.62 -0.65
CA VAL A 8 14.89 -13.95 -2.09
C VAL A 8 14.58 -12.68 -2.90
N LEU A 9 13.65 -11.83 -2.42
CA LEU A 9 13.28 -10.60 -3.10
C LEU A 9 14.45 -9.59 -3.19
N ARG A 10 15.33 -9.55 -2.20
CA ARG A 10 16.54 -8.70 -2.21
C ARG A 10 17.59 -9.12 -3.25
N GLN A 11 17.54 -10.36 -3.71
CA GLN A 11 18.45 -10.89 -4.72
C GLN A 11 17.95 -10.63 -6.16
N LEU A 12 16.75 -10.11 -6.32
CA LEU A 12 16.17 -9.79 -7.62
C LEU A 12 16.80 -8.54 -8.23
N ALA A 13 16.70 -8.43 -9.55
CA ALA A 13 17.18 -7.27 -10.27
C ALA A 13 16.48 -5.99 -9.79
N ASP A 14 17.25 -4.93 -9.60
CA ASP A 14 16.75 -3.58 -9.28
C ASP A 14 17.07 -2.67 -10.45
N TYR A 15 16.09 -2.45 -11.31
CA TYR A 15 16.25 -1.62 -12.52
C TYR A 15 16.43 -0.14 -12.18
N LYS A 16 17.17 0.57 -13.05
CA LYS A 16 17.52 1.98 -12.93
C LYS A 16 17.43 2.67 -14.28
N GLY A 17 17.34 4.01 -14.23
CA GLY A 17 17.34 4.83 -15.44
C GLY A 17 16.25 4.42 -16.43
N GLN A 18 16.61 4.41 -17.72
CA GLN A 18 15.65 4.12 -18.79
C GLN A 18 15.06 2.71 -18.71
N GLN A 19 15.80 1.73 -18.20
CA GLN A 19 15.30 0.35 -18.04
C GLN A 19 14.13 0.28 -17.03
N LEU A 20 14.20 1.04 -15.94
CA LEU A 20 13.09 1.13 -14.98
C LEU A 20 11.87 1.79 -15.62
N ILE A 21 12.09 2.90 -16.34
CA ILE A 21 11.02 3.64 -17.00
C ILE A 21 10.30 2.74 -18.01
N ASP A 22 11.03 2.10 -18.91
CA ASP A 22 10.47 1.25 -19.94
C ASP A 22 9.79 0.01 -19.33
N GLY A 23 10.42 -0.59 -18.33
CA GLY A 23 9.87 -1.74 -17.61
C GLY A 23 8.52 -1.45 -16.95
N VAL A 24 8.39 -0.31 -16.25
CA VAL A 24 7.12 0.11 -15.64
C VAL A 24 6.06 0.37 -16.71
N LEU A 25 6.41 1.04 -17.81
CA LEU A 25 5.48 1.30 -18.91
C LEU A 25 5.01 -0.01 -19.58
N ASP A 26 5.87 -1.01 -19.68
CA ASP A 26 5.50 -2.33 -20.21
C ASP A 26 4.59 -3.10 -19.25
N VAL A 27 4.82 -2.99 -17.93
CA VAL A 27 3.88 -3.50 -16.91
C VAL A 27 2.51 -2.84 -17.08
N VAL A 28 2.46 -1.53 -17.22
CA VAL A 28 1.21 -0.77 -17.43
C VAL A 28 0.48 -1.22 -18.70
N LYS A 29 1.18 -1.39 -19.81
CA LYS A 29 0.59 -1.92 -21.06
C LYS A 29 0.02 -3.32 -20.89
N ARG A 30 0.68 -4.17 -20.10
CA ARG A 30 0.30 -5.56 -19.85
C ARG A 30 -0.94 -5.67 -18.97
N TYR A 31 -0.96 -4.95 -17.85
CA TYR A 31 -2.00 -5.07 -16.83
C TYR A 31 -3.15 -4.06 -17.00
N LYS A 32 -2.91 -2.93 -17.68
CA LYS A 32 -3.88 -1.82 -17.88
C LYS A 32 -4.55 -1.41 -16.55
N PRO A 33 -3.76 -1.04 -15.53
CA PRO A 33 -4.29 -0.76 -14.22
C PRO A 33 -5.07 0.56 -14.22
N LEU A 34 -6.12 0.64 -13.39
CA LEU A 34 -6.81 1.89 -13.07
C LEU A 34 -6.06 2.65 -11.98
N HIS A 35 -5.37 1.92 -11.11
CA HIS A 35 -4.55 2.43 -10.01
C HIS A 35 -3.21 1.71 -9.99
N LEU A 36 -2.13 2.46 -9.81
CA LEU A 36 -0.76 1.95 -9.66
C LEU A 36 -0.16 2.49 -8.37
N SER A 37 0.27 1.58 -7.48
CA SER A 37 1.00 1.95 -6.28
C SER A 37 2.47 1.60 -6.43
N ILE A 38 3.35 2.60 -6.31
CA ILE A 38 4.80 2.45 -6.31
C ILE A 38 5.25 2.47 -4.85
N VAL A 39 5.68 1.32 -4.38
CA VAL A 39 6.05 1.10 -2.98
C VAL A 39 7.56 0.86 -2.88
N GLY A 40 8.01 -0.32 -3.23
CA GLY A 40 9.42 -0.71 -3.21
C GLY A 40 10.09 -0.60 -1.85
N GLY A 41 11.43 -0.58 -1.80
CA GLY A 41 12.18 -0.27 -0.59
C GLY A 41 12.03 1.19 -0.18
N GLU A 42 12.49 2.13 -1.04
CA GLU A 42 12.29 3.58 -0.91
C GLU A 42 12.22 4.20 -2.31
N PRO A 43 11.03 4.59 -2.77
CA PRO A 43 10.86 5.15 -4.12
C PRO A 43 11.65 6.43 -4.37
N LEU A 44 11.87 7.27 -3.36
CA LEU A 44 12.62 8.52 -3.51
C LEU A 44 14.13 8.32 -3.82
N VAL A 45 14.65 7.08 -3.78
CA VAL A 45 16.00 6.82 -4.32
C VAL A 45 16.00 6.75 -5.87
N ARG A 46 14.81 6.75 -6.47
CA ARG A 46 14.55 6.77 -7.92
C ARG A 46 13.80 8.04 -8.33
N ASP A 47 13.99 9.13 -7.59
CA ASP A 47 13.33 10.42 -7.83
C ASP A 47 13.41 10.87 -9.30
N ARG A 48 14.58 10.76 -9.91
CA ARG A 48 14.81 11.13 -11.32
C ARG A 48 13.98 10.31 -12.31
N GLU A 49 13.91 9.00 -12.12
CA GLU A 49 13.08 8.12 -12.94
C GLU A 49 11.59 8.39 -12.70
N LEU A 50 11.22 8.64 -11.45
CA LEU A 50 9.84 8.97 -11.09
C LEU A 50 9.38 10.32 -11.65
N GLU A 51 10.25 11.34 -11.72
CA GLU A 51 9.94 12.62 -12.38
C GLU A 51 9.58 12.45 -13.86
N VAL A 52 10.12 11.43 -14.52
CA VAL A 52 9.78 11.09 -15.91
C VAL A 52 8.53 10.20 -15.98
N LEU A 53 8.40 9.26 -15.06
CA LEU A 53 7.30 8.25 -15.06
C LEU A 53 5.97 8.84 -14.63
N LEU A 54 5.93 9.60 -13.53
CA LEU A 54 4.68 10.04 -12.92
C LEU A 54 3.82 10.88 -13.88
N PRO A 55 4.36 11.87 -14.61
CA PRO A 55 3.56 12.60 -15.60
C PRO A 55 3.01 11.71 -16.72
N LYS A 56 3.76 10.69 -17.15
CA LYS A 56 3.29 9.73 -18.16
C LYS A 56 2.14 8.87 -17.63
N LEU A 57 2.28 8.34 -16.42
CA LEU A 57 1.28 7.48 -15.79
C LEU A 57 -0.02 8.24 -15.54
N THR A 58 0.07 9.42 -14.94
CA THR A 58 -1.11 10.26 -14.65
C THR A 58 -1.75 10.79 -15.94
N GLY A 59 -0.97 11.11 -16.96
CA GLY A 59 -1.43 11.48 -18.30
C GLY A 59 -2.14 10.35 -19.05
N MET A 60 -1.85 9.09 -18.73
CA MET A 60 -2.60 7.93 -19.21
C MET A 60 -3.94 7.73 -18.44
N GLY A 61 -4.27 8.60 -17.49
CA GLY A 61 -5.48 8.50 -16.69
C GLY A 61 -5.36 7.54 -15.49
N ILE A 62 -4.14 7.07 -15.17
CA ILE A 62 -3.89 6.13 -14.07
C ILE A 62 -3.78 6.92 -12.76
N HIS A 63 -4.57 6.54 -11.76
CA HIS A 63 -4.37 7.03 -10.40
C HIS A 63 -3.10 6.43 -9.84
N THR A 64 -2.09 7.26 -9.60
CA THR A 64 -0.76 6.80 -9.17
C THR A 64 -0.52 7.17 -7.72
N GLN A 65 -0.06 6.21 -6.93
CA GLN A 65 0.34 6.42 -5.55
C GLN A 65 1.85 6.14 -5.41
N VAL A 66 2.55 7.02 -4.71
CA VAL A 66 3.93 6.78 -4.27
C VAL A 66 3.93 6.65 -2.76
N VAL A 67 4.39 5.51 -2.25
CA VAL A 67 4.50 5.25 -0.80
C VAL A 67 5.96 5.35 -0.40
N THR A 68 6.29 6.33 0.42
CA THR A 68 7.68 6.67 0.79
C THR A 68 7.82 6.84 2.30
N SER A 69 9.04 6.67 2.81
CA SER A 69 9.41 7.08 4.17
C SER A 69 9.70 8.58 4.28
N ALA A 70 9.73 9.31 3.17
CA ALA A 70 10.16 10.71 3.07
C ALA A 70 11.56 10.96 3.69
N VAL A 71 12.45 9.96 3.65
CA VAL A 71 13.85 10.10 4.07
C VAL A 71 14.63 11.10 3.21
N ARG A 72 14.12 11.40 2.02
CA ARG A 72 14.60 12.41 1.08
C ARG A 72 13.51 13.44 0.81
N PRO A 73 13.85 14.65 0.36
CA PRO A 73 12.86 15.64 -0.09
C PRO A 73 11.96 15.06 -1.18
N ILE A 74 10.68 15.35 -1.08
CA ILE A 74 9.71 15.05 -2.14
C ILE A 74 9.86 16.15 -3.21
N PRO A 75 9.99 15.81 -4.51
CA PRO A 75 10.12 16.81 -5.56
C PRO A 75 8.94 17.79 -5.60
N GLU A 76 9.22 19.08 -5.71
CA GLU A 76 8.20 20.13 -5.73
C GLU A 76 7.20 19.97 -6.87
N SER A 77 7.64 19.42 -8.00
CA SER A 77 6.81 19.12 -9.18
C SER A 77 5.65 18.16 -8.87
N TRP A 78 5.68 17.43 -7.75
CA TRP A 78 4.66 16.46 -7.38
C TRP A 78 3.49 17.08 -6.61
N ALA A 79 3.67 18.25 -6.00
CA ALA A 79 2.70 18.86 -5.09
C ALA A 79 1.29 19.07 -5.69
N ASN A 80 1.21 19.40 -6.98
CA ASN A 80 -0.04 19.69 -7.68
C ASN A 80 -0.29 18.75 -8.87
N MET A 81 0.38 17.59 -8.91
CA MET A 81 0.20 16.65 -10.01
C MET A 81 -1.15 15.94 -9.87
N GLU A 82 -2.03 16.14 -10.84
CA GLU A 82 -3.33 15.47 -10.86
C GLU A 82 -3.16 13.95 -10.86
N ARG A 83 -4.06 13.24 -10.18
CA ARG A 83 -4.05 11.78 -10.03
C ARG A 83 -2.80 11.21 -9.35
N LEU A 84 -1.94 12.05 -8.78
CA LEU A 84 -0.83 11.60 -7.94
C LEU A 84 -1.21 11.73 -6.46
N GLN A 85 -0.96 10.69 -5.71
CA GLN A 85 -1.04 10.67 -4.26
C GLN A 85 0.32 10.29 -3.67
N VAL A 86 0.89 11.17 -2.86
CA VAL A 86 2.08 10.85 -2.09
C VAL A 86 1.66 10.41 -0.69
N CYS A 87 2.01 9.18 -0.34
CA CYS A 87 1.69 8.55 0.93
C CYS A 87 2.98 8.41 1.75
N VAL A 88 3.04 9.07 2.89
CA VAL A 88 4.21 9.03 3.78
C VAL A 88 3.98 8.07 4.92
N SER A 89 4.87 7.08 5.03
CA SER A 89 4.80 6.07 6.08
C SER A 89 5.33 6.59 7.40
N VAL A 90 4.48 6.61 8.42
CA VAL A 90 4.82 7.06 9.79
C VAL A 90 4.36 6.00 10.78
N ASP A 91 5.26 5.46 11.60
CA ASP A 91 4.99 4.35 12.51
C ASP A 91 4.82 4.81 13.97
N GLY A 92 3.93 5.78 14.19
CA GLY A 92 3.60 6.27 15.53
C GLY A 92 4.07 7.70 15.81
N LEU A 93 4.03 8.11 17.08
CA LEU A 93 4.56 9.38 17.54
C LEU A 93 6.10 9.38 17.47
N GLN A 94 6.72 10.54 17.62
CA GLN A 94 8.15 10.71 17.33
C GLN A 94 9.08 9.68 17.99
N PRO A 95 8.99 9.38 19.28
CA PRO A 95 9.93 8.44 19.92
C PRO A 95 9.84 7.03 19.31
N GLU A 96 8.64 6.52 19.12
CA GLU A 96 8.41 5.18 18.58
C GLU A 96 8.79 5.12 17.10
N HIS A 97 8.42 6.14 16.34
CA HIS A 97 8.76 6.24 14.93
C HIS A 97 10.27 6.30 14.70
N ASP A 98 10.96 7.20 15.42
CA ASP A 98 12.40 7.40 15.27
C ASP A 98 13.21 6.17 15.70
N ALA A 99 12.76 5.43 16.70
CA ALA A 99 13.38 4.17 17.10
C ALA A 99 13.27 3.11 15.99
N ARG A 100 12.19 3.13 15.23
CA ARG A 100 11.82 2.11 14.24
C ARG A 100 12.31 2.41 12.83
N ARG A 101 12.29 3.68 12.40
CA ARG A 101 12.42 4.11 11.01
C ARG A 101 13.67 4.88 10.66
N LYS A 102 14.70 4.93 11.52
CA LYS A 102 15.97 5.58 11.14
C LYS A 102 16.49 5.03 9.79
N PRO A 103 16.95 5.88 8.87
CA PRO A 103 17.22 7.32 9.02
C PRO A 103 16.04 8.27 8.67
N ALA A 104 14.84 7.79 8.42
CA ALA A 104 13.65 8.61 8.13
C ALA A 104 13.00 9.10 9.44
N THR A 105 13.68 9.98 10.15
CA THR A 105 13.21 10.54 11.44
C THR A 105 12.06 11.53 11.26
N TYR A 106 11.30 11.78 12.32
CA TYR A 106 10.20 12.75 12.32
C TYR A 106 10.65 14.12 11.80
N ASP A 107 11.78 14.64 12.29
CA ASP A 107 12.29 15.95 11.86
C ASP A 107 12.60 15.99 10.35
N ARG A 108 13.10 14.90 9.80
CA ARG A 108 13.31 14.78 8.35
C ARG A 108 11.99 14.78 7.60
N ILE A 109 11.02 14.00 8.05
CA ILE A 109 9.69 13.94 7.42
C ILE A 109 9.07 15.34 7.43
N LEU A 110 9.02 16.01 8.59
CA LEU A 110 8.45 17.35 8.73
C LEU A 110 9.12 18.38 7.80
N LYS A 111 10.43 18.24 7.58
CA LYS A 111 11.16 19.08 6.62
C LYS A 111 10.80 18.74 5.17
N HIS A 112 10.70 17.46 4.83
CA HIS A 112 10.62 16.99 3.45
C HIS A 112 9.21 17.01 2.87
N ILE A 113 8.17 17.13 3.71
CA ILE A 113 6.78 17.27 3.27
C ILE A 113 6.32 18.71 3.08
N ARG A 114 7.15 19.70 3.41
CA ARG A 114 6.79 21.13 3.29
C ARG A 114 6.45 21.49 1.86
N GLY A 115 5.32 22.17 1.68
CA GLY A 115 4.80 22.57 0.36
C GLY A 115 4.16 21.41 -0.43
N GLN A 116 4.05 20.23 0.17
CA GLN A 116 3.44 19.05 -0.45
C GLN A 116 1.98 18.87 0.00
N HIS A 117 1.28 17.97 -0.67
CA HIS A 117 -0.07 17.52 -0.30
C HIS A 117 -0.05 16.03 0.00
N VAL A 118 0.39 15.66 1.22
CA VAL A 118 0.63 14.25 1.56
C VAL A 118 -0.52 13.59 2.31
N THR A 119 -0.60 12.27 2.14
CA THR A 119 -1.35 11.38 3.03
C THR A 119 -0.37 10.76 4.01
N ILE A 120 -0.63 10.87 5.31
CA ILE A 120 0.11 10.14 6.34
C ILE A 120 -0.51 8.76 6.48
N HIS A 121 0.32 7.73 6.42
CA HIS A 121 -0.11 6.34 6.64
C HIS A 121 0.60 5.76 7.85
N CYS A 122 -0.16 5.41 8.87
CA CYS A 122 0.34 4.79 10.09
C CYS A 122 -0.11 3.34 10.20
N THR A 123 0.83 2.44 10.43
CA THR A 123 0.52 1.05 10.79
C THR A 123 0.57 0.92 12.31
N ILE A 124 -0.60 0.71 12.90
CA ILE A 124 -0.75 0.53 14.34
C ILE A 124 -0.26 -0.87 14.73
N THR A 125 0.65 -0.91 15.68
CA THR A 125 1.15 -2.11 16.34
C THR A 125 0.71 -2.14 17.81
N ARG A 126 1.02 -3.20 18.53
CA ARG A 126 0.68 -3.34 19.96
C ARG A 126 1.22 -2.18 20.82
N GLN A 127 2.37 -1.63 20.48
CA GLN A 127 2.98 -0.53 21.23
C GLN A 127 2.18 0.78 21.18
N GLN A 128 1.25 0.88 20.21
CA GLN A 128 0.45 2.09 19.95
C GLN A 128 -1.02 1.93 20.35
N THR A 129 -1.33 0.91 21.14
CA THR A 129 -2.73 0.61 21.49
C THR A 129 -3.20 1.24 22.80
N ARG A 130 -2.40 2.07 23.48
CA ARG A 130 -2.88 2.81 24.64
C ARG A 130 -4.06 3.70 24.29
N PRO A 131 -5.07 3.84 25.18
CA PRO A 131 -6.22 4.70 24.93
C PRO A 131 -5.80 6.14 24.59
N GLY A 132 -6.42 6.71 23.53
CA GLY A 132 -6.15 8.06 23.07
C GLY A 132 -4.89 8.23 22.20
N TYR A 133 -4.12 7.16 21.95
CA TYR A 133 -2.89 7.25 21.13
C TYR A 133 -3.19 7.67 19.69
N VAL A 134 -4.17 7.03 19.06
CA VAL A 134 -4.57 7.33 17.67
C VAL A 134 -5.09 8.75 17.55
N THR A 135 -5.81 9.22 18.57
CA THR A 135 -6.31 10.61 18.66
C THR A 135 -5.16 11.60 18.79
N GLU A 136 -4.19 11.33 19.64
CA GLU A 136 -3.00 12.18 19.82
C GLU A 136 -2.17 12.27 18.53
N PHE A 137 -1.92 11.13 17.90
CA PHE A 137 -1.26 11.06 16.59
C PHE A 137 -2.00 11.89 15.53
N THR A 138 -3.32 11.70 15.45
CA THR A 138 -4.15 12.43 14.47
C THR A 138 -4.10 13.93 14.70
N LYS A 139 -4.22 14.39 15.95
CA LYS A 139 -4.14 15.83 16.30
C LYS A 139 -2.81 16.45 15.89
N PHE A 140 -1.70 15.75 16.12
CA PHE A 140 -0.38 16.24 15.72
C PHE A 140 -0.31 16.48 14.20
N TRP A 141 -0.67 15.47 13.40
CA TRP A 141 -0.59 15.57 11.94
C TRP A 141 -1.66 16.47 11.33
N ALA A 142 -2.83 16.58 11.96
CA ALA A 142 -3.90 17.48 11.54
C ALA A 142 -3.52 18.96 11.64
N ALA A 143 -2.60 19.31 12.54
CA ALA A 143 -2.12 20.69 12.71
C ALA A 143 -1.20 21.15 11.56
N LEU A 144 -0.75 20.24 10.68
CA LEU A 144 0.18 20.55 9.59
C LEU A 144 -0.57 20.82 8.29
N PRO A 145 -0.35 21.98 7.63
CA PRO A 145 -1.08 22.36 6.42
C PRO A 145 -0.78 21.45 5.21
N ASP A 146 0.38 20.79 5.24
CA ASP A 146 0.86 19.90 4.17
C ASP A 146 0.17 18.52 4.21
N VAL A 147 -0.49 18.18 5.33
CA VAL A 147 -1.18 16.89 5.50
C VAL A 147 -2.64 17.04 5.04
N LYS A 148 -3.03 16.24 4.07
CA LYS A 148 -4.40 16.26 3.51
C LYS A 148 -5.24 15.08 3.97
N ARG A 149 -4.62 13.96 4.32
CA ARG A 149 -5.29 12.76 4.80
C ARG A 149 -4.44 12.00 5.79
N ILE A 150 -5.09 11.24 6.64
CA ILE A 150 -4.45 10.24 7.50
C ILE A 150 -5.14 8.90 7.28
N TRP A 151 -4.34 7.87 7.02
CA TRP A 151 -4.78 6.50 6.90
C TRP A 151 -4.13 5.64 7.97
N PHE A 152 -4.90 4.71 8.49
CA PHE A 152 -4.42 3.72 9.43
C PHE A 152 -4.51 2.33 8.83
N SER A 153 -3.44 1.56 8.99
CA SER A 153 -3.46 0.10 8.90
C SER A 153 -3.23 -0.48 10.29
N LEU A 154 -3.59 -1.73 10.50
CA LEU A 154 -3.19 -2.48 11.67
C LEU A 154 -2.10 -3.47 11.26
N TYR A 155 -1.25 -3.83 12.20
CA TYR A 155 -0.22 -4.82 11.95
C TYR A 155 -0.83 -6.16 11.49
N THR A 156 -0.29 -6.70 10.42
CA THR A 156 -0.69 -8.01 9.86
C THR A 156 0.47 -8.99 10.07
N PRO A 157 0.36 -9.96 11.00
CA PRO A 157 1.41 -10.95 11.24
C PRO A 157 1.50 -11.99 10.12
N GLN A 158 2.63 -12.69 10.03
CA GLN A 158 2.73 -13.95 9.29
C GLN A 158 2.21 -15.10 10.17
N ILE A 159 1.71 -16.18 9.55
CA ILE A 159 1.30 -17.37 10.29
C ILE A 159 2.54 -17.98 10.98
N GLY A 160 2.42 -18.22 12.27
CA GLY A 160 3.51 -18.74 13.10
C GLY A 160 4.53 -17.71 13.55
N GLU A 161 4.32 -16.43 13.23
CA GLU A 161 5.17 -15.34 13.73
C GLU A 161 4.85 -15.03 15.19
N ASP A 162 5.89 -15.06 16.03
CA ASP A 162 5.86 -14.55 17.41
C ASP A 162 6.41 -13.12 17.43
N SER A 163 5.53 -12.16 17.13
CA SER A 163 5.90 -10.74 17.06
C SER A 163 5.27 -9.95 18.21
N PRO A 164 6.08 -9.15 18.92
CA PRO A 164 5.58 -8.25 19.97
C PRO A 164 4.71 -7.11 19.39
N GLU A 165 4.65 -6.97 18.07
CA GLU A 165 3.85 -5.98 17.38
C GLU A 165 2.40 -6.41 17.14
N ARG A 166 2.10 -7.69 17.33
CA ARG A 166 0.78 -8.28 17.13
C ARG A 166 -0.23 -7.71 18.11
N LEU A 167 -1.35 -7.20 17.59
CA LEU A 167 -2.43 -6.67 18.41
C LEU A 167 -3.19 -7.81 19.11
N LEU A 168 -3.56 -7.58 20.36
CA LEU A 168 -4.55 -8.43 21.03
C LEU A 168 -5.96 -8.11 20.52
N PRO A 169 -6.91 -9.06 20.57
CA PRO A 169 -8.26 -8.83 20.07
C PRO A 169 -8.96 -7.62 20.70
N GLU A 170 -8.83 -7.42 22.01
CA GLU A 170 -9.36 -6.28 22.76
C GLU A 170 -8.72 -4.96 22.36
N ASP A 171 -7.41 -4.94 22.12
CA ASP A 171 -6.69 -3.76 21.63
C ASP A 171 -7.14 -3.39 20.22
N ARG A 172 -7.32 -4.40 19.36
CA ARG A 172 -7.81 -4.21 18.00
C ARG A 172 -9.20 -3.57 18.00
N ALA A 173 -10.11 -4.08 18.82
CA ALA A 173 -11.47 -3.54 18.93
C ALA A 173 -11.46 -2.08 19.39
N ARG A 174 -10.68 -1.75 20.41
CA ARG A 174 -10.55 -0.39 20.94
C ARG A 174 -9.97 0.58 19.89
N VAL A 175 -8.88 0.21 19.22
CA VAL A 175 -8.25 1.02 18.17
C VAL A 175 -9.23 1.27 17.01
N VAL A 176 -9.95 0.25 16.58
CA VAL A 176 -10.96 0.39 15.51
C VAL A 176 -12.07 1.37 15.91
N GLN A 177 -12.54 1.32 17.16
CA GLN A 177 -13.53 2.27 17.66
C GLN A 177 -12.96 3.70 17.70
N GLU A 178 -11.72 3.88 18.15
CA GLU A 178 -11.06 5.18 18.17
C GLU A 178 -10.88 5.76 16.77
N ILE A 179 -10.43 4.97 15.79
CA ILE A 179 -10.32 5.41 14.38
C ILE A 179 -11.72 5.79 13.82
N ALA A 180 -12.75 4.99 14.10
CA ALA A 180 -14.11 5.28 13.63
C ALA A 180 -14.65 6.59 14.23
N HIS A 181 -14.32 6.87 15.49
CA HIS A 181 -14.68 8.13 16.13
C HIS A 181 -13.98 9.33 15.48
N LEU A 182 -12.71 9.20 15.12
CA LEU A 182 -11.96 10.27 14.46
C LEU A 182 -12.57 10.72 13.13
N HIS A 183 -13.22 9.81 12.39
CA HIS A 183 -13.95 10.20 11.19
C HIS A 183 -15.09 11.19 11.47
N THR A 184 -15.71 11.13 12.64
CA THR A 184 -16.77 12.08 13.03
C THR A 184 -16.23 13.45 13.47
N VAL A 185 -15.01 13.49 13.99
CA VAL A 185 -14.36 14.71 14.50
C VAL A 185 -13.58 15.45 13.39
N GLU A 186 -12.88 14.68 12.55
CA GLU A 186 -12.00 15.18 11.50
C GLU A 186 -12.34 14.57 10.12
N PRO A 187 -13.57 14.74 9.60
CA PRO A 187 -14.05 14.03 8.40
C PRO A 187 -13.28 14.40 7.12
N LYS A 188 -12.66 15.57 7.06
CA LYS A 188 -11.86 16.01 5.91
C LYS A 188 -10.50 15.32 5.85
N LEU A 189 -9.94 15.02 7.01
CA LEU A 189 -8.63 14.39 7.17
C LEU A 189 -8.74 12.86 7.20
N MET A 190 -9.81 12.37 7.81
CA MET A 190 -10.10 10.94 8.00
C MET A 190 -11.16 10.49 6.98
N ASP A 191 -10.73 10.20 5.75
CA ASP A 191 -11.62 9.69 4.70
C ASP A 191 -11.92 8.18 4.81
N MET A 192 -11.36 7.52 5.83
CA MET A 192 -11.70 6.16 6.21
C MET A 192 -13.08 6.12 6.87
N ILE A 193 -14.13 5.98 6.06
CA ILE A 193 -15.53 5.93 6.55
C ILE A 193 -15.76 4.75 7.50
N PRO A 194 -16.75 4.81 8.42
CA PRO A 194 -16.97 3.78 9.43
C PRO A 194 -17.10 2.37 8.87
N SER A 195 -17.71 2.18 7.70
CA SER A 195 -17.83 0.86 7.05
C SER A 195 -16.48 0.27 6.65
N VAL A 196 -15.53 1.10 6.21
CA VAL A 196 -14.14 0.70 5.93
C VAL A 196 -13.45 0.29 7.24
N VAL A 197 -13.53 1.15 8.26
CA VAL A 197 -12.88 0.92 9.56
C VAL A 197 -13.42 -0.34 10.25
N GLN A 198 -14.73 -0.59 10.19
CA GLN A 198 -15.34 -1.81 10.73
C GLN A 198 -14.84 -3.08 10.03
N GLY A 199 -14.35 -2.97 8.79
CA GLY A 199 -13.71 -4.08 8.07
C GLY A 199 -12.52 -4.69 8.81
N TYR A 200 -11.83 -3.92 9.66
CA TYR A 200 -10.75 -4.45 10.50
C TYR A 200 -11.22 -5.47 11.54
N LEU A 201 -12.48 -5.43 11.95
CA LEU A 201 -13.06 -6.42 12.87
C LEU A 201 -13.56 -7.69 12.15
N ARG A 202 -13.62 -7.65 10.82
CA ARG A 202 -14.09 -8.76 9.98
C ARG A 202 -13.13 -8.95 8.79
N PRO A 203 -11.87 -9.22 9.06
CA PRO A 203 -10.89 -9.45 7.98
C PRO A 203 -11.24 -10.72 7.19
N PRO A 204 -10.74 -10.84 5.94
CA PRO A 204 -10.91 -12.07 5.17
C PRO A 204 -10.20 -13.24 5.88
N GLN A 205 -10.80 -14.43 5.84
CA GLN A 205 -10.20 -15.61 6.49
C GLN A 205 -9.02 -16.18 5.71
N ASN A 206 -8.97 -15.90 4.42
CA ASN A 206 -7.92 -16.38 3.52
C ASN A 206 -7.81 -15.48 2.27
N PRO A 207 -6.75 -15.59 1.47
CA PRO A 207 -6.57 -14.75 0.28
C PRO A 207 -7.68 -14.88 -0.76
N SER A 208 -8.37 -16.03 -0.85
CA SER A 208 -9.45 -16.24 -1.81
C SER A 208 -10.73 -15.47 -1.48
N GLU A 209 -10.87 -14.97 -0.25
CA GLU A 209 -11.96 -14.09 0.17
C GLU A 209 -11.61 -12.61 0.00
N CYS A 210 -10.31 -12.28 -0.04
CA CYS A 210 -9.82 -10.92 -0.12
C CYS A 210 -9.97 -10.35 -1.54
N ILE A 211 -10.77 -9.27 -1.70
CA ILE A 211 -10.94 -8.59 -3.00
C ILE A 211 -9.59 -8.03 -3.46
N PHE A 212 -8.81 -7.41 -2.56
CA PHE A 212 -7.49 -6.89 -2.89
C PHE A 212 -6.58 -7.98 -3.49
N ALA A 213 -6.47 -9.14 -2.84
CA ALA A 213 -5.62 -10.23 -3.33
C ALA A 213 -6.07 -10.78 -4.70
N LYS A 214 -7.37 -10.68 -5.02
CA LYS A 214 -7.93 -11.14 -6.32
C LYS A 214 -7.77 -10.13 -7.45
N THR A 215 -7.78 -8.85 -7.15
CA THR A 215 -7.86 -7.77 -8.15
C THR A 215 -6.56 -7.01 -8.33
N THR A 216 -5.56 -7.23 -7.47
CA THR A 216 -4.30 -6.50 -7.48
C THR A 216 -3.15 -7.43 -7.86
N ALA A 217 -2.38 -7.04 -8.87
CA ALA A 217 -1.11 -7.67 -9.18
C ALA A 217 0.00 -6.98 -8.38
N CYS A 218 0.66 -7.73 -7.50
CA CYS A 218 1.83 -7.25 -6.76
C CYS A 218 3.09 -7.80 -7.42
N LEU A 219 4.00 -6.93 -7.83
CA LEU A 219 5.26 -7.30 -8.47
C LEU A 219 6.45 -6.81 -7.65
N SER A 220 7.53 -7.55 -7.69
CA SER A 220 8.80 -7.18 -7.07
C SER A 220 9.56 -6.12 -7.90
N ALA A 221 10.72 -5.70 -7.41
CA ALA A 221 11.56 -4.69 -8.04
C ALA A 221 12.07 -5.05 -9.45
N ASP A 222 12.07 -6.35 -9.79
CA ASP A 222 12.38 -6.84 -11.14
C ASP A 222 11.20 -6.70 -12.12
N LEU A 223 10.05 -6.17 -11.68
CA LEU A 223 8.83 -5.94 -12.44
C LEU A 223 8.21 -7.21 -13.07
N GLU A 224 8.67 -8.39 -12.69
CA GLU A 224 8.27 -9.70 -13.24
C GLU A 224 7.85 -10.68 -12.16
N THR A 225 8.59 -10.76 -11.05
CA THR A 225 8.33 -11.73 -9.98
C THR A 225 7.09 -11.32 -9.18
N PRO A 226 6.01 -12.16 -9.19
CA PRO A 226 4.82 -11.86 -8.42
C PRO A 226 5.09 -12.00 -6.92
N ILE A 227 4.55 -11.06 -6.15
CA ILE A 227 4.48 -11.16 -4.68
C ILE A 227 3.12 -11.76 -4.33
N ALA A 228 3.12 -12.97 -3.80
CA ALA A 228 1.91 -13.72 -3.47
C ALA A 228 1.87 -14.03 -1.96
N PRO A 229 0.67 -14.18 -1.39
CA PRO A 229 -0.67 -14.10 -2.00
C PRO A 229 -1.18 -12.66 -2.17
N CYS A 230 -0.50 -11.67 -1.62
CA CYS A 230 -0.80 -10.24 -1.69
C CYS A 230 0.50 -9.44 -1.45
N GLN A 231 0.40 -8.12 -1.30
CA GLN A 231 1.54 -7.23 -1.06
C GLN A 231 2.46 -7.59 0.12
N TYR A 232 1.98 -8.37 1.09
CA TYR A 232 2.80 -8.82 2.22
C TYR A 232 3.72 -9.99 1.86
N GLY A 233 3.42 -10.73 0.79
CA GLY A 233 4.17 -11.93 0.46
C GLY A 233 4.08 -13.01 1.54
N GLY A 234 4.84 -14.10 1.38
CA GLY A 234 4.93 -15.15 2.41
C GLY A 234 3.61 -15.82 2.73
N ASN A 235 3.31 -15.95 4.02
CA ASN A 235 2.10 -16.59 4.53
C ASN A 235 1.37 -15.69 5.54
N PRO A 236 0.76 -14.57 5.11
CA PRO A 236 0.13 -13.62 6.02
C PRO A 236 -1.08 -14.25 6.72
N ASP A 237 -1.22 -13.97 8.03
CA ASP A 237 -2.40 -14.35 8.80
C ASP A 237 -3.58 -13.45 8.41
N CYS A 238 -4.34 -13.89 7.40
CA CYS A 238 -5.49 -13.15 6.91
C CYS A 238 -6.55 -12.90 7.99
N THR A 239 -6.68 -13.80 8.99
CA THR A 239 -7.64 -13.64 10.09
C THR A 239 -7.32 -12.45 10.99
N GLN A 240 -6.08 -11.96 10.91
CA GLN A 240 -5.59 -10.77 11.60
C GLN A 240 -5.18 -9.67 10.64
N CYS A 241 -5.63 -9.73 9.40
CA CYS A 241 -5.29 -8.73 8.40
C CYS A 241 -5.67 -7.33 8.87
N GLY A 242 -4.70 -6.42 8.80
CA GLY A 242 -4.86 -5.00 9.11
C GLY A 242 -4.60 -4.10 7.89
N CYS A 243 -4.60 -4.68 6.69
CA CYS A 243 -4.32 -3.95 5.46
C CYS A 243 -5.46 -3.00 5.10
N MET A 244 -5.18 -1.69 5.06
CA MET A 244 -6.16 -0.66 4.67
C MET A 244 -6.72 -0.90 3.28
N ALA A 245 -5.90 -1.30 2.30
CA ALA A 245 -6.36 -1.61 0.96
C ALA A 245 -7.31 -2.81 0.92
N SER A 246 -7.07 -3.83 1.76
CA SER A 246 -7.97 -4.99 1.87
C SER A 246 -9.34 -4.58 2.42
N VAL A 247 -9.37 -3.83 3.52
CA VAL A 247 -10.65 -3.41 4.13
C VAL A 247 -11.38 -2.37 3.27
N GLY A 248 -10.64 -1.47 2.61
CA GLY A 248 -11.21 -0.50 1.68
C GLY A 248 -11.91 -1.17 0.50
N LEU A 249 -11.23 -2.10 -0.18
CA LEU A 249 -11.83 -2.86 -1.28
C LEU A 249 -12.92 -3.82 -0.79
N GLY A 250 -12.80 -4.33 0.45
CA GLY A 250 -13.87 -5.09 1.10
C GLY A 250 -15.14 -4.28 1.22
N ALA A 251 -15.06 -3.07 1.77
CA ALA A 251 -16.20 -2.16 1.92
C ALA A 251 -16.82 -1.77 0.56
N VAL A 252 -15.99 -1.50 -0.47
CA VAL A 252 -16.47 -1.30 -1.85
C VAL A 252 -17.20 -2.54 -2.37
N GLY A 253 -16.67 -3.73 -2.10
CA GLY A 253 -17.32 -4.99 -2.50
C GLY A 253 -18.66 -5.22 -1.82
N ASP A 254 -18.83 -4.75 -0.60
CA ASP A 254 -20.10 -4.89 0.16
C ASP A 254 -21.12 -3.80 -0.19
N TYR A 255 -20.71 -2.75 -0.89
CA TYR A 255 -21.64 -1.74 -1.39
C TYR A 255 -22.67 -2.36 -2.33
N ARG A 256 -23.96 -2.03 -2.09
CA ARG A 256 -25.09 -2.57 -2.86
C ARG A 256 -25.59 -1.57 -3.89
N LEU A 257 -25.42 -1.89 -5.19
CA LEU A 257 -26.03 -1.13 -6.26
C LEU A 257 -27.57 -1.22 -6.16
N ALA A 258 -28.22 -0.06 -6.20
CA ALA A 258 -29.68 0.05 -6.03
C ALA A 258 -30.22 -0.68 -4.77
N GLY A 259 -29.37 -0.81 -3.73
CA GLY A 259 -29.74 -1.49 -2.49
C GLY A 259 -29.82 -3.03 -2.58
N VAL A 260 -29.61 -3.62 -3.74
CA VAL A 260 -29.86 -5.05 -3.98
C VAL A 260 -28.59 -5.83 -4.32
N LEU A 261 -27.81 -5.38 -5.32
CA LEU A 261 -26.70 -6.16 -5.88
C LEU A 261 -25.36 -5.76 -5.27
N PRO A 262 -24.70 -6.61 -4.45
CA PRO A 262 -23.36 -6.32 -3.93
C PRO A 262 -22.34 -6.21 -5.08
N LEU A 263 -21.47 -5.19 -5.05
CA LEU A 263 -20.40 -5.03 -6.04
C LEU A 263 -19.44 -6.24 -6.07
N ARG A 264 -19.28 -6.94 -4.96
CA ARG A 264 -18.52 -8.20 -4.87
C ARG A 264 -18.98 -9.23 -5.90
N THR A 265 -20.29 -9.32 -6.18
CA THR A 265 -20.85 -10.23 -7.19
C THR A 265 -20.36 -9.84 -8.60
N ILE A 266 -20.32 -8.55 -8.89
CA ILE A 266 -19.80 -8.01 -10.16
C ILE A 266 -18.31 -8.30 -10.29
N PHE A 267 -17.52 -8.04 -9.25
CA PHE A 267 -16.09 -8.35 -9.24
C PHE A 267 -15.83 -9.84 -9.50
N ASN A 268 -16.52 -10.72 -8.79
CA ASN A 268 -16.35 -12.17 -8.95
C ASN A 268 -16.77 -12.63 -10.35
N GLY A 269 -17.86 -12.11 -10.89
CA GLY A 269 -18.30 -12.40 -12.26
C GLY A 269 -17.29 -11.93 -13.31
N SER A 270 -16.79 -10.70 -13.18
CA SER A 270 -15.76 -10.15 -14.06
C SER A 270 -14.47 -10.97 -14.04
N LEU A 271 -14.03 -11.39 -12.83
CA LEU A 271 -12.85 -12.25 -12.67
C LEU A 271 -13.06 -13.64 -13.30
N ALA A 272 -14.26 -14.22 -13.19
CA ALA A 272 -14.59 -15.50 -13.81
C ALA A 272 -14.54 -15.40 -15.34
N VAL A 273 -15.19 -14.38 -15.93
CA VAL A 273 -15.13 -14.09 -17.37
C VAL A 273 -13.68 -13.86 -17.82
N GLY A 274 -12.91 -13.08 -17.08
CA GLY A 274 -11.51 -12.83 -17.39
C GLY A 274 -10.65 -14.10 -17.38
N ARG A 275 -10.91 -15.05 -16.46
CA ARG A 275 -10.24 -16.37 -16.44
C ARG A 275 -10.58 -17.19 -17.67
N VAL A 276 -11.86 -17.30 -18.01
CA VAL A 276 -12.31 -18.00 -19.20
C VAL A 276 -11.69 -17.39 -20.47
N ALA A 277 -11.75 -16.07 -20.62
CA ALA A 277 -11.18 -15.38 -21.78
C ALA A 277 -9.65 -15.60 -21.89
N ARG A 278 -8.93 -15.67 -20.77
CA ARG A 278 -7.49 -16.00 -20.76
C ARG A 278 -7.24 -17.45 -21.15
N ALA A 279 -8.01 -18.39 -20.62
CA ALA A 279 -7.90 -19.80 -20.99
C ALA A 279 -8.14 -20.02 -22.49
N LEU A 280 -9.13 -19.34 -23.07
CA LEU A 280 -9.43 -19.40 -24.50
C LEU A 280 -8.33 -18.77 -25.38
N ARG A 281 -7.57 -17.82 -24.87
CA ARG A 281 -6.45 -17.15 -25.57
C ARG A 281 -5.10 -17.84 -25.41
N GLY A 282 -5.04 -19.05 -24.86
CA GLY A 282 -3.82 -19.85 -24.73
C GLY A 282 -3.01 -19.63 -23.45
N GLY A 283 -3.65 -19.21 -22.36
CA GLY A 283 -3.05 -19.14 -21.02
C GLY A 283 -2.36 -17.81 -20.69
N GLU A 284 -1.75 -17.74 -19.51
CA GLU A 284 -0.99 -16.56 -19.07
C GLU A 284 0.19 -16.27 -20.01
N PRO A 285 0.48 -15.00 -20.30
CA PRO A 285 1.71 -14.66 -21.02
C PRO A 285 2.89 -15.25 -20.24
N LYS A 286 3.62 -16.15 -20.87
CA LYS A 286 4.85 -16.71 -20.29
C LYS A 286 5.75 -15.54 -19.88
N PRO A 287 6.34 -15.55 -18.67
CA PRO A 287 7.30 -14.54 -18.29
C PRO A 287 8.38 -14.49 -19.38
N ARG A 288 8.59 -13.33 -19.96
CA ARG A 288 9.69 -13.13 -20.92
C ARG A 288 10.98 -13.38 -20.15
N LYS A 289 11.89 -14.17 -20.72
CA LYS A 289 13.26 -14.24 -20.21
C LYS A 289 13.79 -12.82 -20.13
N PRO A 290 14.43 -12.42 -19.00
CA PRO A 290 14.98 -11.09 -18.85
C PRO A 290 15.87 -10.79 -20.06
N PRO A 291 15.77 -9.61 -20.66
CA PRO A 291 16.54 -9.26 -21.85
C PRO A 291 18.05 -9.27 -21.63
N PHE A 292 18.50 -9.34 -20.39
CA PHE A 292 19.92 -9.44 -20.04
C PHE A 292 20.09 -10.42 -18.88
N ALA A 293 20.71 -11.58 -19.16
CA ALA A 293 21.35 -12.37 -18.12
C ALA A 293 22.46 -11.52 -17.51
N ALA A 294 22.40 -11.26 -16.21
CA ALA A 294 23.50 -10.62 -15.50
C ALA A 294 24.79 -11.44 -15.77
N PRO A 295 25.93 -10.79 -16.09
CA PRO A 295 27.18 -11.53 -16.25
C PRO A 295 27.45 -12.28 -14.93
N ARG A 296 27.63 -13.61 -15.02
CA ARG A 296 28.08 -14.42 -13.89
C ARG A 296 29.39 -13.79 -13.39
N SER A 297 29.38 -13.28 -12.17
CA SER A 297 30.61 -12.86 -11.50
C SER A 297 31.53 -14.06 -11.46
N ALA A 298 32.64 -14.00 -12.23
CA ALA A 298 33.77 -14.89 -12.06
C ALA A 298 34.26 -14.75 -10.61
N ARG A 299 34.57 -15.89 -10.03
CA ARG A 299 35.04 -16.07 -8.65
C ARG A 299 36.28 -15.24 -8.35
#